data_2131cace0b7b55ee993e8c19266cac04
#
_entry.id   2131cace0b7b55ee993e8c19266cac04
#
_cell.length_a   1.000
_cell.length_b   1.000
_cell.length_c   1.000
_cell.angle_alpha   90.00
_cell.angle_beta   90.00
_cell.angle_gamma   90.00
#
_symmetry.space_group_name_H-M   'P 1'
#
loop_
_entity.id
_entity.type
_entity.pdbx_description
1 polymer ?
#
loop_
_entity_poly.entity_id
_entity_poly.type
_entity_poly.pdbx_seq_one_letter_code
_entity_poly.pdbx_strand_id
1 'polypeptide(L)'
;MLLEKLMWLECSLHGEKRNDRNWLEHLLHPEFLEITRSGMMVDRSDTIMSLKSEKTSSPIVSSNFRLIEISESCVILLYHTSDADGSRPALRCSYWLTSKEGQWSLNFHQGTPIATGA
;
A
#
# COMPACT_ATOMS: atom_id res chain seq x y z
N MET A 1 -5.48 3.49 17.99
CA MET A 1 -6.44 4.07 17.03
C MET A 1 -6.33 3.41 15.69
N LEU A 2 -7.44 3.32 14.98
CA LEU A 2 -7.47 2.60 13.68
C LEU A 2 -6.54 3.24 12.65
N LEU A 3 -6.55 4.56 12.54
CA LEU A 3 -5.69 5.25 11.59
C LEU A 3 -4.21 4.92 11.83
N GLU A 4 -3.77 4.99 13.08
CA GLU A 4 -2.37 4.70 13.40
C GLU A 4 -2.00 3.25 13.09
N LYS A 5 -2.90 2.31 13.39
CA LYS A 5 -2.70 0.90 13.10
C LYS A 5 -2.54 0.67 11.59
N LEU A 6 -3.43 1.25 10.79
CA LEU A 6 -3.38 1.08 9.34
C LEU A 6 -2.18 1.78 8.73
N MET A 7 -1.81 2.95 9.26
CA MET A 7 -0.58 3.62 8.85
C MET A 7 0.63 2.71 9.06
N TRP A 8 0.70 2.04 10.22
CA TRP A 8 1.79 1.12 10.50
C TRP A 8 1.82 -0.05 9.52
N LEU A 9 0.66 -0.64 9.26
CA LEU A 9 0.57 -1.76 8.32
C LEU A 9 0.95 -1.33 6.90
N GLU A 10 0.45 -0.17 6.46
CA GLU A 10 0.76 0.36 5.13
C GLU A 10 2.26 0.64 5.01
N CYS A 11 2.84 1.31 6.00
CA CYS A 11 4.25 1.67 5.98
C CYS A 11 5.17 0.45 6.06
N SER A 12 4.68 -0.67 6.60
CA SER A 12 5.46 -1.91 6.60
C SER A 12 5.78 -2.38 5.18
N LEU A 13 4.97 -1.95 4.19
CA LEU A 13 5.19 -2.28 2.79
C LEU A 13 6.15 -1.30 2.10
N HIS A 14 6.59 -0.26 2.81
CA HIS A 14 7.51 0.76 2.28
C HIS A 14 8.93 0.60 2.80
N GLY A 15 9.18 -0.32 3.73
CA GLY A 15 10.47 -0.49 4.40
C GLY A 15 10.98 -1.92 4.29
N GLU A 16 11.61 -2.39 5.37
CA GLU A 16 12.29 -3.69 5.38
C GLU A 16 11.36 -4.87 5.09
N LYS A 17 10.11 -4.80 5.52
CA LYS A 17 9.16 -5.90 5.32
C LYS A 17 8.63 -5.98 3.89
N ARG A 18 8.95 -5.02 3.06
CA ARG A 18 8.53 -4.98 1.66
C ARG A 18 8.98 -6.23 0.88
N ASN A 19 10.11 -6.84 1.27
CA ASN A 19 10.65 -8.02 0.61
C ASN A 19 10.37 -9.31 1.38
N ASP A 20 9.73 -9.23 2.52
CA ASP A 20 9.44 -10.40 3.36
C ASP A 20 8.23 -11.14 2.82
N ARG A 21 8.47 -12.29 2.18
CA ARG A 21 7.41 -13.09 1.56
C ARG A 21 6.33 -13.50 2.56
N ASN A 22 6.72 -13.95 3.74
CA ASN A 22 5.75 -14.40 4.76
C ASN A 22 4.87 -13.23 5.19
N TRP A 23 5.45 -12.06 5.36
CA TRP A 23 4.71 -10.86 5.72
C TRP A 23 3.74 -10.46 4.61
N LEU A 24 4.19 -10.48 3.36
CA LEU A 24 3.35 -10.15 2.21
C LEU A 24 2.18 -11.13 2.08
N GLU A 25 2.44 -12.43 2.24
CA GLU A 25 1.38 -13.44 2.17
C GLU A 25 0.37 -13.29 3.29
N HIS A 26 0.80 -12.84 4.45
CA HIS A 26 -0.07 -12.59 5.59
C HIS A 26 -0.92 -11.33 5.39
N LEU A 27 -0.31 -10.27 4.88
CA LEU A 27 -0.94 -8.96 4.81
C LEU A 27 -1.83 -8.76 3.59
N LEU A 28 -1.44 -9.33 2.44
CA LEU A 28 -2.20 -9.16 1.21
C LEU A 28 -3.39 -10.13 1.18
N HIS A 29 -4.58 -9.57 0.94
CA HIS A 29 -5.80 -10.36 0.80
C HIS A 29 -5.63 -11.37 -0.35
N PRO A 30 -6.25 -12.58 -0.27
CA PRO A 30 -6.14 -13.57 -1.36
C PRO A 30 -6.55 -13.04 -2.72
N GLU A 31 -7.45 -12.06 -2.79
CA GLU A 31 -7.92 -11.46 -4.03
C GLU A 31 -7.29 -10.09 -4.30
N PHE A 32 -6.14 -9.81 -3.70
CA PHE A 32 -5.47 -8.52 -3.85
C PHE A 32 -5.20 -8.17 -5.31
N LEU A 33 -5.49 -6.92 -5.66
CA LEU A 33 -5.16 -6.33 -6.96
C LEU A 33 -4.50 -4.98 -6.73
N GLU A 34 -3.58 -4.63 -7.62
CA GLU A 34 -2.96 -3.32 -7.60
C GLU A 34 -2.97 -2.70 -8.99
N ILE A 35 -3.25 -1.40 -9.03
CA ILE A 35 -2.99 -0.59 -10.22
C ILE A 35 -1.75 0.23 -9.89
N THR A 36 -0.65 -0.07 -10.60
CA THR A 36 0.62 0.59 -10.33
C THR A 36 0.60 2.04 -10.81
N ARG A 37 1.51 2.87 -10.29
CA ARG A 37 1.59 4.27 -10.73
C ARG A 37 1.97 4.39 -12.21
N SER A 38 2.49 3.34 -12.83
CA SER A 38 2.80 3.32 -14.26
C SER A 38 1.62 2.86 -15.12
N GLY A 39 0.50 2.52 -14.50
CA GLY A 39 -0.72 2.18 -15.22
C GLY A 39 -0.88 0.70 -15.55
N MET A 40 -0.24 -0.18 -14.80
CA MET A 40 -0.37 -1.62 -14.97
C MET A 40 -1.24 -2.22 -13.87
N MET A 41 -2.07 -3.21 -14.22
CA MET A 41 -2.82 -3.96 -13.25
C MET A 41 -2.08 -5.25 -12.94
N VAL A 42 -1.81 -5.51 -11.66
CA VAL A 42 -1.10 -6.70 -11.20
C VAL A 42 -1.89 -7.37 -10.08
N ASP A 43 -1.79 -8.70 -10.01
CA ASP A 43 -2.48 -9.45 -8.98
C ASP A 43 -1.54 -9.73 -7.78
N ARG A 44 -2.07 -10.48 -6.80
CA ARG A 44 -1.34 -10.80 -5.57
C ARG A 44 -0.04 -11.54 -5.85
N SER A 45 -0.10 -12.55 -6.71
CA SER A 45 1.08 -13.35 -7.03
C SER A 45 2.15 -12.51 -7.71
N ASP A 46 1.77 -11.70 -8.70
CA ASP A 46 2.70 -10.80 -9.40
C ASP A 46 3.33 -9.81 -8.43
N THR A 47 2.53 -9.27 -7.52
CA THR A 47 3.01 -8.29 -6.53
C THR A 47 4.04 -8.93 -5.60
N ILE A 48 3.74 -10.11 -5.06
CA ILE A 48 4.65 -10.81 -4.16
C ILE A 48 5.96 -11.13 -4.87
N MET A 49 5.90 -11.64 -6.09
CA MET A 49 7.08 -11.97 -6.86
C MET A 49 7.94 -10.75 -7.15
N SER A 50 7.29 -9.65 -7.53
CA SER A 50 7.98 -8.40 -7.85
C SER A 50 8.69 -7.82 -6.62
N LEU A 51 8.00 -7.74 -5.48
CA LEU A 51 8.58 -7.20 -4.25
C LEU A 51 9.67 -8.09 -3.70
N LYS A 52 9.48 -9.40 -3.74
CA LYS A 52 10.47 -10.36 -3.29
C LYS A 52 11.76 -10.28 -4.11
N SER A 53 11.65 -9.94 -5.40
CA SER A 53 12.78 -9.88 -6.32
C SER A 53 13.50 -8.52 -6.34
N GLU A 54 13.01 -7.54 -5.61
CA GLU A 54 13.68 -6.24 -5.52
C GLU A 54 15.05 -6.39 -4.90
N LYS A 55 16.08 -5.95 -5.61
CA LYS A 55 17.47 -6.02 -5.14
C LYS A 55 17.84 -4.79 -4.32
N THR A 56 17.29 -3.65 -4.68
CA THR A 56 17.50 -2.40 -3.96
C THR A 56 16.17 -1.67 -3.90
N SER A 57 15.77 -1.24 -2.72
CA SER A 57 14.60 -0.39 -2.58
C SER A 57 15.06 1.01 -2.23
N SER A 58 14.67 1.98 -3.04
CA SER A 58 14.81 3.38 -2.65
C SER A 58 13.87 3.65 -1.49
N PRO A 59 14.30 4.42 -0.48
CA PRO A 59 13.42 4.77 0.63
C PRO A 59 12.17 5.47 0.12
N ILE A 60 11.01 5.01 0.60
CA ILE A 60 9.73 5.63 0.28
C ILE A 60 9.31 6.48 1.47
N VAL A 61 9.04 7.75 1.22
CA VAL A 61 8.54 8.68 2.23
C VAL A 61 7.03 8.79 2.06
N SER A 62 6.28 8.55 3.13
CA SER A 62 4.82 8.65 3.11
C SER A 62 4.33 9.71 4.07
N SER A 63 3.24 10.39 3.69
CA SER A 63 2.70 11.52 4.46
C SER A 63 1.24 11.77 4.10
N ASN A 64 0.61 12.67 4.86
CA ASN A 64 -0.75 13.15 4.61
C ASN A 64 -1.79 12.03 4.59
N PHE A 65 -1.74 11.17 5.61
CA PHE A 65 -2.67 10.06 5.71
C PHE A 65 -4.09 10.53 6.05
N ARG A 66 -5.06 9.97 5.35
CA ARG A 66 -6.47 10.21 5.59
C ARG A 66 -7.23 8.90 5.52
N LEU A 67 -8.10 8.67 6.52
CA LEU A 67 -8.93 7.48 6.60
C LEU A 67 -10.35 7.80 6.16
N ILE A 68 -10.90 6.96 5.28
CA ILE A 68 -12.32 7.04 4.89
C ILE A 68 -12.97 5.72 5.31
N GLU A 69 -13.90 5.77 6.24
CA GLU A 69 -14.60 4.59 6.71
C GLU A 69 -15.80 4.32 5.81
N ILE A 70 -15.79 3.16 5.13
CA ILE A 70 -16.86 2.74 4.25
C ILE A 70 -17.89 1.93 5.06
N SER A 71 -17.39 0.99 5.88
CA SER A 71 -18.21 0.15 6.76
C SER A 71 -17.34 -0.31 7.92
N GLU A 72 -17.89 -1.12 8.83
CA GLU A 72 -17.12 -1.67 9.94
C GLU A 72 -15.98 -2.58 9.46
N SER A 73 -16.12 -3.17 8.28
CA SER A 73 -15.17 -4.13 7.76
C SER A 73 -14.34 -3.63 6.57
N CYS A 74 -14.55 -2.39 6.13
CA CYS A 74 -13.84 -1.86 4.97
C CYS A 74 -13.55 -0.38 5.15
N VAL A 75 -12.27 -0.01 5.00
CA VAL A 75 -11.85 1.38 5.04
C VAL A 75 -10.90 1.66 3.90
N ILE A 76 -10.82 2.93 3.52
CA ILE A 76 -9.89 3.42 2.51
C ILE A 76 -8.86 4.28 3.21
N LEU A 77 -7.58 4.01 2.93
CA LEU A 77 -6.48 4.84 3.42
C LEU A 77 -5.90 5.60 2.24
N LEU A 78 -5.94 6.93 2.32
CA LEU A 78 -5.37 7.81 1.31
C LEU A 78 -4.11 8.45 1.85
N TYR A 79 -3.08 8.59 1.02
CA TYR A 79 -1.84 9.23 1.47
C TYR A 79 -0.98 9.62 0.27
N HIS A 80 0.15 10.26 0.56
CA HIS A 80 1.15 10.68 -0.43
C HIS A 80 2.41 9.89 -0.26
N THR A 81 3.10 9.58 -1.35
CA THR A 81 4.44 9.01 -1.30
C THR A 81 5.36 9.80 -2.22
N SER A 82 6.65 9.72 -1.92
CA SER A 82 7.70 10.22 -2.81
C SER A 82 8.98 9.46 -2.51
N ASP A 83 9.99 9.64 -3.35
CA ASP A 83 11.34 9.20 -3.01
C ASP A 83 11.90 10.16 -1.96
N ALA A 84 13.02 9.79 -1.32
CA ALA A 84 13.61 10.58 -0.25
C ALA A 84 13.98 12.00 -0.68
N ASP A 85 14.33 12.19 -1.95
CA ASP A 85 14.67 13.51 -2.51
C ASP A 85 13.43 14.29 -2.99
N GLY A 86 12.23 13.77 -2.76
CA GLY A 86 10.99 14.40 -3.18
C GLY A 86 10.57 14.07 -4.60
N SER A 87 11.38 13.31 -5.34
CA SER A 87 11.02 12.92 -6.71
C SER A 87 9.92 11.84 -6.71
N ARG A 88 9.31 11.66 -7.86
CA ARG A 88 8.24 10.69 -8.11
C ARG A 88 7.10 10.75 -7.10
N PRO A 89 6.53 11.95 -6.86
CA PRO A 89 5.41 12.06 -5.93
C PRO A 89 4.18 11.36 -6.51
N ALA A 90 3.45 10.70 -5.64
CA ALA A 90 2.24 9.97 -6.02
C ALA A 90 1.17 10.08 -4.94
N LEU A 91 -0.08 10.03 -5.39
CA LEU A 91 -1.22 9.84 -4.50
C LEU A 91 -1.47 8.34 -4.41
N ARG A 92 -1.73 7.85 -3.20
CA ARG A 92 -1.95 6.43 -2.95
C ARG A 92 -3.32 6.19 -2.35
N CYS A 93 -3.92 5.08 -2.73
CA CYS A 93 -5.23 4.66 -2.24
C CYS A 93 -5.16 3.18 -1.92
N SER A 94 -5.47 2.82 -0.69
CA SER A 94 -5.47 1.42 -0.24
C SER A 94 -6.81 1.06 0.37
N TYR A 95 -7.37 -0.08 -0.05
CA TYR A 95 -8.59 -0.63 0.54
C TYR A 95 -8.18 -1.71 1.52
N TRP A 96 -8.50 -1.48 2.79
CA TRP A 96 -8.23 -2.43 3.87
C TRP A 96 -9.52 -3.08 4.33
N LEU A 97 -9.51 -4.42 4.40
CA LEU A 97 -10.64 -5.21 4.87
C LEU A 97 -10.29 -5.87 6.20
N THR A 98 -11.24 -5.91 7.11
CA THR A 98 -11.04 -6.65 8.36
C THR A 98 -11.90 -7.89 8.40
N SER A 99 -11.33 -8.99 8.92
CA SER A 99 -12.04 -10.24 9.15
C SER A 99 -12.85 -10.15 10.43
N LYS A 100 -13.67 -11.18 10.70
CA LYS A 100 -14.45 -11.28 11.94
C LYS A 100 -13.53 -11.34 13.17
N GLU A 101 -12.31 -11.85 13.00
CA GLU A 101 -11.32 -11.93 14.07
C GLU A 101 -10.55 -10.62 14.26
N GLY A 102 -10.88 -9.59 13.50
CA GLY A 102 -10.22 -8.29 13.61
C GLY A 102 -8.89 -8.17 12.90
N GLN A 103 -8.57 -9.10 12.00
CA GLN A 103 -7.35 -9.01 11.21
C GLN A 103 -7.58 -8.19 9.95
N TRP A 104 -6.71 -7.22 9.72
CA TRP A 104 -6.76 -6.37 8.54
C TRP A 104 -5.91 -6.93 7.42
N SER A 105 -6.44 -6.93 6.21
CA SER A 105 -5.71 -7.34 5.01
C SER A 105 -5.90 -6.30 3.91
N LEU A 106 -4.87 -6.12 3.10
CA LEU A 106 -4.89 -5.17 1.99
C LEU A 106 -5.54 -5.83 0.77
N ASN A 107 -6.67 -5.29 0.36
CA ASN A 107 -7.46 -5.86 -0.75
C ASN A 107 -7.15 -5.20 -2.09
N PHE A 108 -6.87 -3.90 -2.09
CA PHE A 108 -6.61 -3.14 -3.31
C PHE A 108 -5.69 -1.97 -3.03
N HIS A 109 -4.80 -1.68 -3.97
CA HIS A 109 -3.92 -0.52 -3.88
C HIS A 109 -3.79 0.14 -5.24
N GLN A 110 -3.79 1.46 -5.26
CA GLN A 110 -3.57 2.22 -6.48
C GLN A 110 -2.65 3.40 -6.21
N GLY A 111 -1.66 3.57 -7.08
CA GLY A 111 -0.80 4.75 -7.08
C GLY A 111 -1.05 5.57 -8.33
N THR A 112 -1.10 6.89 -8.17
CA THR A 112 -1.29 7.82 -9.28
C THR A 112 -0.24 8.92 -9.16
N PRO A 113 0.57 9.16 -10.21
CA PRO A 113 1.53 10.26 -10.15
C PRO A 113 0.81 11.58 -9.87
N ILE A 114 1.39 12.40 -9.01
CA ILE A 114 0.84 13.73 -8.75
C ILE A 114 1.12 14.60 -9.96
N ALA A 115 0.08 15.29 -10.43
CA ALA A 115 0.23 16.24 -11.50
C ALA A 115 1.16 17.37 -11.04
N THR A 116 2.24 17.59 -11.79
CA THR A 116 3.11 18.74 -11.56
C THR A 116 2.38 19.93 -12.18
N GLY A 117 1.88 20.79 -11.32
CA GLY A 117 1.05 21.90 -11.75
C GLY A 117 1.74 22.76 -12.80
N ALA A 118 0.97 23.13 -13.78
CA ALA A 118 1.38 24.11 -14.75
C ALA A 118 1.41 25.48 -14.09
#